data_713e9292661d443daf865c834a4da925
#
_entry.id   713e9292661d443daf865c834a4da925
#
_cell.length_a   1.000
_cell.length_b   1.000
_cell.length_c   1.000
_cell.angle_alpha   90.00
_cell.angle_beta   90.00
_cell.angle_gamma   90.00
#
_symmetry.space_group_name_H-M   'P 1'
#
loop_
_entity.id
_entity.type
_entity.pdbx_description
1 polymer ?
#
loop_
_entity_poly.entity_id
_entity_poly.type
_entity_poly.pdbx_seq_one_letter_code
_entity_poly.pdbx_strand_id
1 'polypeptide(L)'
;MTVTSTNYTVRKILASALLIFPCVFVLVFLMHFRRLADFTHFRTHYVPAPPDRVVAALIAAHNRWPLIHDPHMIGYLALPVFPLCAFALYLLGRSARPVASAIAMMVTVTGTIYMGGVFGMWTAFYRGIGLVDSANLAGATATFAALTTPQGAFLVTTTLAKLTMIGLAAQSLTLVGTRAAPLWAIISVVLGCSLFLMFWDLDNWMLIGTLLMAVGFLPMRKALLQEAESV
;
A
#
# COMPACT_ATOMS: atom_id res chain seq x y z
N MET A 1 22.98 -4.35 -27.19
CA MET A 1 22.85 -3.82 -25.82
C MET A 1 23.86 -4.53 -24.94
N THR A 2 24.82 -3.83 -24.36
CA THR A 2 25.81 -4.44 -23.48
C THR A 2 25.17 -4.78 -22.12
N VAL A 3 25.65 -5.83 -21.45
CA VAL A 3 25.14 -6.31 -20.13
C VAL A 3 25.11 -5.17 -19.10
N THR A 4 26.06 -4.24 -19.16
CA THR A 4 26.14 -3.05 -18.30
C THR A 4 24.96 -2.09 -18.46
N SER A 5 24.48 -1.84 -19.69
CA SER A 5 23.35 -0.92 -19.93
C SER A 5 22.02 -1.49 -19.42
N THR A 6 21.85 -2.81 -19.50
CA THR A 6 20.64 -3.50 -18.99
C THR A 6 20.59 -3.43 -17.47
N ASN A 7 21.70 -3.66 -16.77
CA ASN A 7 21.78 -3.57 -15.32
C ASN A 7 21.45 -2.16 -14.79
N TYR A 8 21.93 -1.13 -15.45
CA TYR A 8 21.63 0.27 -15.12
C TYR A 8 20.13 0.57 -15.24
N THR A 9 19.51 0.18 -16.36
CA THR A 9 18.08 0.43 -16.60
C THR A 9 17.21 -0.28 -15.56
N VAL A 10 17.47 -1.55 -15.24
CA VAL A 10 16.74 -2.31 -14.22
C VAL A 10 16.84 -1.61 -12.86
N ARG A 11 18.03 -1.23 -12.42
CA ARG A 11 18.22 -0.54 -11.13
C ARG A 11 17.50 0.80 -11.08
N LYS A 12 17.45 1.53 -12.19
CA LYS A 12 16.72 2.80 -12.30
C LYS A 12 15.20 2.60 -12.15
N ILE A 13 14.65 1.57 -12.77
CA ILE A 13 13.23 1.19 -12.60
C ILE A 13 12.94 0.85 -11.14
N LEU A 14 13.77 0.02 -10.52
CA LEU A 14 13.62 -0.37 -9.12
C LEU A 14 13.77 0.81 -8.16
N ALA A 15 14.73 1.69 -8.41
CA ALA A 15 14.92 2.92 -7.65
C ALA A 15 13.70 3.86 -7.78
N SER A 16 13.06 3.89 -8.94
CA SER A 16 11.83 4.67 -9.16
C SER A 16 10.66 4.07 -8.39
N ALA A 17 10.55 2.74 -8.33
CA ALA A 17 9.49 2.05 -7.60
C ALA A 17 9.46 2.43 -6.12
N LEU A 18 10.62 2.63 -5.47
CA LEU A 18 10.72 3.06 -4.07
C LEU A 18 10.05 4.41 -3.80
N LEU A 19 9.89 5.28 -4.80
CA LEU A 19 9.16 6.55 -4.66
C LEU A 19 7.75 6.47 -5.22
N ILE A 20 7.54 5.77 -6.32
CA ILE A 20 6.22 5.66 -6.96
C ILE A 20 5.22 5.06 -5.98
N PHE A 21 5.59 4.00 -5.27
CA PHE A 21 4.73 3.35 -4.29
C PHE A 21 4.19 4.35 -3.25
N PRO A 22 5.03 5.00 -2.42
CA PRO A 22 4.48 5.89 -1.39
C PRO A 22 3.79 7.11 -1.99
N CYS A 23 4.24 7.65 -3.13
CA CYS A 23 3.59 8.79 -3.77
C CYS A 23 2.16 8.45 -4.22
N VAL A 24 1.95 7.28 -4.83
CA VAL A 24 0.61 6.84 -5.24
C VAL A 24 -0.28 6.62 -4.02
N PHE A 25 0.24 6.01 -2.95
CA PHE A 25 -0.55 5.78 -1.73
C PHE A 25 -0.85 7.07 -0.96
N VAL A 26 0.06 8.06 -0.96
CA VAL A 26 -0.27 9.41 -0.47
C VAL A 26 -1.47 9.96 -1.23
N LEU A 27 -1.49 9.86 -2.57
CA LEU A 27 -2.63 10.31 -3.38
C LEU A 27 -3.91 9.54 -3.02
N VAL A 28 -3.82 8.21 -2.91
CA VAL A 28 -4.95 7.34 -2.54
C VAL A 28 -5.57 7.79 -1.21
N PHE A 29 -4.73 8.01 -0.17
CA PHE A 29 -5.25 8.44 1.13
C PHE A 29 -5.77 9.87 1.10
N LEU A 30 -5.14 10.79 0.37
CA LEU A 30 -5.67 12.15 0.22
C LEU A 30 -7.05 12.18 -0.44
N MET A 31 -7.37 11.24 -1.32
CA MET A 31 -8.69 11.13 -1.94
C MET A 31 -9.81 10.71 -0.97
N HIS A 32 -9.47 10.12 0.19
CA HIS A 32 -10.44 9.79 1.23
C HIS A 32 -10.90 11.01 2.05
N PHE A 33 -10.09 12.08 2.10
CA PHE A 33 -10.44 13.28 2.83
C PHE A 33 -11.35 14.18 2.00
N ARG A 34 -12.56 14.43 2.48
CA ARG A 34 -13.52 15.33 1.84
C ARG A 34 -13.41 16.75 2.32
N ARG A 35 -12.91 16.95 3.56
CA ARG A 35 -12.77 18.26 4.24
C ARG A 35 -11.45 18.30 4.98
N LEU A 36 -10.91 19.49 5.18
CA LEU A 36 -9.70 19.70 5.98
C LEU A 36 -9.86 19.18 7.41
N ALA A 37 -11.08 19.30 7.98
CA ALA A 37 -11.41 18.77 9.30
C ALA A 37 -11.23 17.24 9.39
N ASP A 38 -11.50 16.49 8.31
CA ASP A 38 -11.34 15.05 8.30
C ASP A 38 -9.86 14.66 8.46
N PHE A 39 -8.96 15.47 7.88
CA PHE A 39 -7.52 15.27 7.98
C PHE A 39 -6.98 15.48 9.40
N THR A 40 -7.54 16.42 10.15
CA THR A 40 -7.10 16.76 11.51
C THR A 40 -7.78 15.93 12.60
N HIS A 41 -8.82 15.16 12.25
CA HIS A 41 -9.56 14.35 13.21
C HIS A 41 -8.92 12.95 13.35
N PHE A 42 -7.91 12.86 14.22
CA PHE A 42 -7.23 11.59 14.51
C PHE A 42 -8.08 10.70 15.42
N ARG A 43 -8.44 9.52 14.91
CA ARG A 43 -9.06 8.44 15.67
C ARG A 43 -8.01 7.38 16.00
N THR A 44 -8.21 6.68 17.11
CA THR A 44 -7.32 5.57 17.52
C THR A 44 -7.90 4.19 17.20
N HIS A 45 -9.17 4.16 16.79
CA HIS A 45 -9.85 2.94 16.38
C HIS A 45 -10.85 3.23 15.26
N TYR A 46 -11.01 2.26 14.39
CA TYR A 46 -11.97 2.33 13.29
C TYR A 46 -13.39 2.21 13.83
N VAL A 47 -14.24 3.14 13.45
CA VAL A 47 -15.69 3.08 13.69
C VAL A 47 -16.37 3.01 12.33
N PRO A 48 -16.92 1.84 11.96
CA PRO A 48 -17.59 1.69 10.67
C PRO A 48 -18.78 2.64 10.57
N ALA A 49 -18.92 3.27 9.41
CA ALA A 49 -20.13 4.04 9.15
C ALA A 49 -21.32 3.08 8.96
N PRO A 50 -22.55 3.51 9.30
CA PRO A 50 -23.74 2.71 9.05
C PRO A 50 -23.82 2.25 7.58
N PRO A 51 -24.12 0.96 7.31
CA PRO A 51 -24.10 0.39 5.95
C PRO A 51 -24.97 1.16 4.95
N ASP A 52 -26.14 1.61 5.35
CA ASP A 52 -27.05 2.42 4.53
C ASP A 52 -26.42 3.73 4.06
N ARG A 53 -25.67 4.40 4.93
CA ARG A 53 -24.95 5.64 4.59
C ARG A 53 -23.81 5.40 3.62
N VAL A 54 -23.08 4.30 3.81
CA VAL A 54 -21.98 3.94 2.91
C VAL A 54 -22.52 3.63 1.51
N VAL A 55 -23.57 2.81 1.44
CA VAL A 55 -24.22 2.44 0.16
C VAL A 55 -24.76 3.68 -0.56
N ALA A 56 -25.46 4.57 0.15
CA ALA A 56 -25.95 5.83 -0.44
C ALA A 56 -24.79 6.71 -0.95
N ALA A 57 -23.67 6.76 -0.23
CA ALA A 57 -22.50 7.52 -0.66
C ALA A 57 -21.83 6.90 -1.91
N LEU A 58 -21.77 5.57 -2.01
CA LEU A 58 -21.23 4.86 -3.15
C LEU A 58 -22.06 5.09 -4.43
N ILE A 59 -23.38 5.01 -4.31
CA ILE A 59 -24.32 5.32 -5.42
C ILE A 59 -24.17 6.78 -5.87
N ALA A 60 -24.10 7.71 -4.93
CA ALA A 60 -23.91 9.12 -5.24
C ALA A 60 -22.55 9.41 -5.88
N ALA A 61 -21.48 8.73 -5.43
CA ALA A 61 -20.15 8.85 -5.99
C ALA A 61 -20.10 8.28 -7.42
N HIS A 62 -20.73 7.12 -7.66
CA HIS A 62 -20.80 6.52 -8.99
C HIS A 62 -21.50 7.44 -9.99
N ASN A 63 -22.60 8.06 -9.60
CA ASN A 63 -23.35 8.98 -10.47
C ASN A 63 -22.57 10.26 -10.83
N ARG A 64 -21.66 10.70 -9.95
CA ARG A 64 -20.80 11.88 -10.19
C ARG A 64 -19.53 11.54 -10.97
N TRP A 65 -18.93 10.41 -10.70
CA TRP A 65 -17.61 10.01 -11.18
C TRP A 65 -17.60 8.55 -11.64
N PRO A 66 -18.28 8.22 -12.75
CA PRO A 66 -18.49 6.83 -13.16
C PRO A 66 -17.22 6.07 -13.51
N LEU A 67 -16.13 6.78 -13.84
CA LEU A 67 -14.85 6.16 -14.22
C LEU A 67 -13.85 6.07 -13.06
N ILE A 68 -13.80 7.09 -12.19
CA ILE A 68 -12.82 7.20 -11.11
C ILE A 68 -13.57 7.63 -9.83
N HIS A 69 -14.45 6.79 -9.33
CA HIS A 69 -15.20 7.07 -8.11
C HIS A 69 -14.57 6.46 -6.85
N ASP A 70 -13.59 5.57 -7.03
CA ASP A 70 -13.03 4.79 -5.95
C ASP A 70 -11.49 4.85 -5.94
N PRO A 71 -10.87 5.42 -4.88
CA PRO A 71 -9.42 5.44 -4.72
C PRO A 71 -8.80 4.04 -4.65
N HIS A 72 -9.57 3.00 -4.25
CA HIS A 72 -9.09 1.62 -4.22
C HIS A 72 -8.68 1.12 -5.61
N MET A 73 -9.33 1.59 -6.68
CA MET A 73 -8.94 1.24 -8.04
C MET A 73 -7.52 1.74 -8.36
N ILE A 74 -7.17 2.96 -7.95
CA ILE A 74 -5.83 3.52 -8.14
C ILE A 74 -4.82 2.70 -7.33
N GLY A 75 -5.15 2.38 -6.07
CA GLY A 75 -4.35 1.49 -5.22
C GLY A 75 -4.15 0.12 -5.87
N TYR A 76 -5.21 -0.48 -6.41
CA TYR A 76 -5.16 -1.78 -7.11
C TYR A 76 -4.20 -1.76 -8.31
N LEU A 77 -4.30 -0.75 -9.17
CA LEU A 77 -3.42 -0.60 -10.33
C LEU A 77 -1.96 -0.34 -9.94
N ALA A 78 -1.71 0.22 -8.77
CA ALA A 78 -0.35 0.48 -8.26
C ALA A 78 0.29 -0.75 -7.57
N LEU A 79 -0.45 -1.81 -7.29
CA LEU A 79 0.07 -2.98 -6.57
C LEU A 79 1.31 -3.63 -7.19
N PRO A 80 1.48 -3.70 -8.52
CA PRO A 80 2.70 -4.24 -9.12
C PRO A 80 3.98 -3.51 -8.71
N VAL A 81 3.88 -2.29 -8.19
CA VAL A 81 5.03 -1.51 -7.70
C VAL A 81 5.61 -2.09 -6.39
N PHE A 82 4.79 -2.76 -5.55
CA PHE A 82 5.29 -3.36 -4.29
C PHE A 82 6.35 -4.47 -4.50
N PRO A 83 6.13 -5.47 -5.36
CA PRO A 83 7.17 -6.44 -5.68
C PRO A 83 8.45 -5.79 -6.21
N LEU A 84 8.34 -4.70 -6.98
CA LEU A 84 9.51 -3.95 -7.44
C LEU A 84 10.25 -3.27 -6.28
N CYS A 85 9.52 -2.68 -5.33
CA CYS A 85 10.10 -2.15 -4.09
C CYS A 85 10.78 -3.25 -3.27
N ALA A 86 10.11 -4.40 -3.11
CA ALA A 86 10.67 -5.55 -2.40
C ALA A 86 11.96 -6.04 -3.05
N PHE A 87 12.00 -6.11 -4.37
CA PHE A 87 13.19 -6.49 -5.10
C PHE A 87 14.31 -5.44 -5.00
N ALA A 88 13.97 -4.14 -5.02
CA ALA A 88 14.92 -3.06 -4.79
C ALA A 88 15.61 -3.18 -3.43
N LEU A 89 14.83 -3.39 -2.36
CA LEU A 89 15.37 -3.57 -1.01
C LEU A 89 16.18 -4.86 -0.86
N TYR A 90 15.75 -5.94 -1.53
CA TYR A 90 16.52 -7.18 -1.59
C TYR A 90 17.90 -6.97 -2.21
N LEU A 91 18.00 -6.25 -3.32
CA LEU A 91 19.29 -5.96 -3.96
C LEU A 91 20.24 -5.21 -3.02
N LEU A 92 19.72 -4.25 -2.24
CA LEU A 92 20.51 -3.49 -1.28
C LEU A 92 20.96 -4.32 -0.06
N GLY A 93 20.13 -5.27 0.38
CA GLY A 93 20.40 -6.06 1.59
C GLY A 93 21.13 -7.38 1.35
N ARG A 94 21.08 -7.92 0.12
CA ARG A 94 21.53 -9.29 -0.18
C ARG A 94 23.03 -9.55 0.08
N SER A 95 23.87 -8.53 -0.06
CA SER A 95 25.32 -8.66 0.18
C SER A 95 25.65 -8.82 1.65
N ALA A 96 24.87 -8.18 2.53
CA ALA A 96 25.11 -8.21 3.97
C ALA A 96 24.32 -9.33 4.66
N ARG A 97 23.07 -9.57 4.25
CA ARG A 97 22.16 -10.53 4.89
C ARG A 97 21.30 -11.27 3.83
N PRO A 98 21.90 -12.16 3.00
CA PRO A 98 21.25 -12.73 1.84
C PRO A 98 19.96 -13.50 2.19
N VAL A 99 20.01 -14.37 3.20
CA VAL A 99 18.86 -15.19 3.59
C VAL A 99 17.74 -14.36 4.18
N ALA A 100 18.04 -13.46 5.13
CA ALA A 100 17.04 -12.60 5.76
C ALA A 100 16.37 -11.68 4.72
N SER A 101 17.15 -11.09 3.79
CA SER A 101 16.63 -10.24 2.73
C SER A 101 15.73 -11.02 1.76
N ALA A 102 16.09 -12.27 1.43
CA ALA A 102 15.26 -13.12 0.57
C ALA A 102 13.94 -13.50 1.26
N ILE A 103 13.98 -13.92 2.52
CA ILE A 103 12.78 -14.28 3.29
C ILE A 103 11.85 -13.05 3.40
N ALA A 104 12.39 -11.90 3.79
CA ALA A 104 11.59 -10.68 3.92
C ALA A 104 10.99 -10.22 2.58
N MET A 105 11.71 -10.40 1.45
CA MET A 105 11.17 -10.18 0.11
C MET A 105 9.99 -11.11 -0.18
N MET A 106 10.13 -12.39 0.10
CA MET A 106 9.04 -13.36 -0.10
C MET A 106 7.81 -13.02 0.73
N VAL A 107 8.00 -12.59 1.99
CA VAL A 107 6.89 -12.14 2.86
C VAL A 107 6.19 -10.92 2.25
N THR A 108 6.95 -9.93 1.75
CA THR A 108 6.37 -8.75 1.07
C THR A 108 5.56 -9.15 -0.15
N VAL A 109 6.13 -9.99 -1.03
CA VAL A 109 5.48 -10.43 -2.27
C VAL A 109 4.20 -11.22 -1.96
N THR A 110 4.26 -12.15 -1.01
CA THR A 110 3.08 -12.92 -0.57
C THR A 110 1.99 -11.97 -0.05
N GLY A 111 2.35 -11.04 0.84
CA GLY A 111 1.41 -10.03 1.33
C GLY A 111 0.79 -9.22 0.21
N THR A 112 1.58 -8.84 -0.80
CA THR A 112 1.10 -8.06 -1.94
C THR A 112 0.08 -8.82 -2.79
N ILE A 113 0.21 -10.12 -2.93
CA ILE A 113 -0.79 -10.96 -3.63
C ILE A 113 -2.14 -10.87 -2.89
N TYR A 114 -2.12 -11.03 -1.57
CA TYR A 114 -3.35 -10.90 -0.76
C TYR A 114 -3.87 -9.45 -0.72
N MET A 115 -3.00 -8.46 -0.70
CA MET A 115 -3.38 -7.05 -0.84
C MET A 115 -4.11 -6.81 -2.16
N GLY A 116 -3.66 -7.46 -3.24
CA GLY A 116 -4.35 -7.46 -4.53
C GLY A 116 -5.77 -8.01 -4.44
N GLY A 117 -5.95 -9.09 -3.70
CA GLY A 117 -7.27 -9.63 -3.39
C GLY A 117 -8.17 -8.62 -2.66
N VAL A 118 -7.64 -7.94 -1.65
CA VAL A 118 -8.38 -6.92 -0.89
C VAL A 118 -8.81 -5.75 -1.79
N PHE A 119 -7.85 -5.12 -2.48
CA PHE A 119 -8.16 -3.98 -3.35
C PHE A 119 -9.07 -4.36 -4.52
N GLY A 120 -8.85 -5.56 -5.11
CA GLY A 120 -9.70 -6.06 -6.20
C GLY A 120 -11.14 -6.32 -5.74
N MET A 121 -11.32 -6.92 -4.57
CA MET A 121 -12.65 -7.13 -3.96
C MET A 121 -13.35 -5.78 -3.70
N TRP A 122 -12.67 -4.84 -3.04
CA TRP A 122 -13.25 -3.52 -2.75
C TRP A 122 -13.60 -2.77 -4.02
N THR A 123 -12.70 -2.73 -5.01
CA THR A 123 -12.95 -2.05 -6.28
C THR A 123 -14.17 -2.61 -7.01
N ALA A 124 -14.24 -3.94 -7.16
CA ALA A 124 -15.36 -4.60 -7.83
C ALA A 124 -16.67 -4.42 -7.05
N PHE A 125 -16.60 -4.55 -5.73
CA PHE A 125 -17.74 -4.46 -4.85
C PHE A 125 -18.32 -3.05 -4.77
N TYR A 126 -17.48 -2.03 -4.56
CA TYR A 126 -17.94 -0.64 -4.52
C TYR A 126 -18.55 -0.20 -5.87
N ARG A 127 -17.95 -0.66 -6.97
CA ARG A 127 -18.51 -0.43 -8.29
C ARG A 127 -19.88 -1.10 -8.44
N GLY A 128 -20.01 -2.37 -8.02
CA GLY A 128 -21.26 -3.10 -8.08
C GLY A 128 -22.38 -2.43 -7.25
N ILE A 129 -22.07 -2.02 -6.05
CA ILE A 129 -23.00 -1.28 -5.18
C ILE A 129 -23.36 0.08 -5.78
N GLY A 130 -22.42 0.80 -6.37
CA GLY A 130 -22.68 2.09 -7.03
C GLY A 130 -23.65 2.03 -8.20
N LEU A 131 -23.81 0.85 -8.82
CA LEU A 131 -24.71 0.61 -9.95
C LEU A 131 -26.13 0.17 -9.52
N VAL A 132 -26.36 -0.05 -8.22
CA VAL A 132 -27.66 -0.52 -7.72
C VAL A 132 -28.71 0.58 -7.86
N ASP A 133 -29.88 0.21 -8.38
CA ASP A 133 -31.04 1.10 -8.42
C ASP A 133 -31.55 1.41 -6.99
N SER A 134 -32.05 2.61 -6.81
CA SER A 134 -32.66 3.07 -5.53
C SER A 134 -33.78 2.14 -5.03
N ALA A 135 -34.49 1.46 -5.90
CA ALA A 135 -35.51 0.45 -5.55
C ALA A 135 -34.91 -0.75 -4.80
N ASN A 136 -33.62 -1.04 -4.98
CA ASN A 136 -32.92 -2.18 -4.38
C ASN A 136 -31.98 -1.79 -3.23
N LEU A 137 -32.11 -0.59 -2.69
CA LEU A 137 -31.22 -0.05 -1.65
C LEU A 137 -31.13 -0.95 -0.43
N ALA A 138 -32.23 -1.55 0.03
CA ALA A 138 -32.25 -2.45 1.18
C ALA A 138 -31.40 -3.72 0.94
N GLY A 139 -31.53 -4.31 -0.26
CA GLY A 139 -30.73 -5.47 -0.65
C GLY A 139 -29.24 -5.14 -0.77
N ALA A 140 -28.91 -4.00 -1.38
CA ALA A 140 -27.53 -3.50 -1.45
C ALA A 140 -26.92 -3.25 -0.08
N THR A 141 -27.69 -2.66 0.86
CA THR A 141 -27.27 -2.42 2.24
C THR A 141 -27.01 -3.74 2.99
N ALA A 142 -27.90 -4.71 2.87
CA ALA A 142 -27.72 -6.03 3.46
C ALA A 142 -26.50 -6.76 2.90
N THR A 143 -26.30 -6.70 1.59
CA THR A 143 -25.13 -7.27 0.91
C THR A 143 -23.85 -6.60 1.38
N PHE A 144 -23.83 -5.26 1.46
CA PHE A 144 -22.69 -4.53 1.98
C PHE A 144 -22.33 -4.96 3.41
N ALA A 145 -23.32 -5.01 4.30
CA ALA A 145 -23.12 -5.42 5.68
C ALA A 145 -22.56 -6.86 5.80
N ALA A 146 -23.09 -7.79 5.00
CA ALA A 146 -22.61 -9.16 4.96
C ALA A 146 -21.17 -9.31 4.47
N LEU A 147 -20.80 -8.59 3.40
CA LEU A 147 -19.47 -8.66 2.80
C LEU A 147 -18.40 -7.92 3.62
N THR A 148 -18.77 -6.90 4.39
CA THR A 148 -17.84 -6.16 5.25
C THR A 148 -17.66 -6.80 6.62
N THR A 149 -18.44 -7.84 6.96
CA THR A 149 -18.23 -8.62 8.18
C THR A 149 -16.91 -9.39 8.05
N PRO A 150 -15.97 -9.23 9.01
CA PRO A 150 -14.64 -9.86 8.93
C PRO A 150 -14.73 -11.37 9.21
N GLN A 151 -15.06 -12.15 8.18
CA GLN A 151 -15.20 -13.61 8.24
C GLN A 151 -14.72 -14.28 6.94
N GLY A 152 -14.47 -15.58 7.01
CA GLY A 152 -14.16 -16.42 5.86
C GLY A 152 -12.96 -15.89 5.05
N ALA A 153 -13.09 -15.92 3.74
CA ALA A 153 -12.02 -15.52 2.83
C ALA A 153 -11.62 -14.04 2.97
N PHE A 154 -12.57 -13.15 3.30
CA PHE A 154 -12.28 -11.73 3.53
C PHE A 154 -11.34 -11.53 4.73
N LEU A 155 -11.62 -12.19 5.86
CA LEU A 155 -10.74 -12.13 7.05
C LEU A 155 -9.33 -12.66 6.74
N VAL A 156 -9.24 -13.80 6.06
CA VAL A 156 -7.94 -14.40 5.68
C VAL A 156 -7.17 -13.46 4.76
N THR A 157 -7.82 -12.95 3.73
CA THR A 157 -7.18 -12.10 2.72
C THR A 157 -6.70 -10.78 3.34
N THR A 158 -7.52 -10.11 4.15
CA THR A 158 -7.15 -8.86 4.82
C THR A 158 -6.05 -9.06 5.86
N THR A 159 -6.06 -10.18 6.57
CA THR A 159 -5.01 -10.53 7.54
C THR A 159 -3.67 -10.77 6.84
N LEU A 160 -3.65 -11.57 5.78
CA LEU A 160 -2.45 -11.90 5.04
C LEU A 160 -1.92 -10.72 4.20
N ALA A 161 -2.77 -9.78 3.79
CA ALA A 161 -2.35 -8.55 3.12
C ALA A 161 -1.39 -7.71 3.99
N LYS A 162 -1.51 -7.78 5.31
CA LYS A 162 -0.63 -7.11 6.27
C LYS A 162 0.84 -7.56 6.17
N LEU A 163 1.08 -8.76 5.64
CA LEU A 163 2.44 -9.27 5.38
C LEU A 163 3.22 -8.35 4.45
N THR A 164 2.56 -7.56 3.58
CA THR A 164 3.24 -6.55 2.75
C THR A 164 4.04 -5.58 3.61
N MET A 165 3.43 -4.99 4.62
CA MET A 165 4.08 -4.01 5.50
C MET A 165 5.08 -4.68 6.46
N ILE A 166 4.78 -5.87 6.96
CA ILE A 166 5.69 -6.67 7.78
C ILE A 166 6.96 -6.98 6.98
N GLY A 167 6.82 -7.43 5.75
CA GLY A 167 7.94 -7.75 4.87
C GLY A 167 8.78 -6.53 4.52
N LEU A 168 8.17 -5.38 4.17
CA LEU A 168 8.88 -4.13 3.89
C LEU A 168 9.67 -3.63 5.11
N ALA A 169 9.07 -3.68 6.30
CA ALA A 169 9.77 -3.34 7.55
C ALA A 169 10.97 -4.27 7.80
N ALA A 170 10.75 -5.58 7.67
CA ALA A 170 11.80 -6.59 7.84
C ALA A 170 12.94 -6.41 6.82
N GLN A 171 12.62 -6.13 5.53
CA GLN A 171 13.63 -5.85 4.52
C GLN A 171 14.44 -4.59 4.86
N SER A 172 13.79 -3.53 5.34
CA SER A 172 14.49 -2.30 5.74
C SER A 172 15.43 -2.57 6.92
N LEU A 173 15.04 -3.42 7.88
CA LEU A 173 15.91 -3.85 8.98
C LEU A 173 17.13 -4.65 8.51
N THR A 174 17.07 -5.34 7.38
CA THR A 174 18.27 -6.02 6.84
C THR A 174 19.38 -5.05 6.42
N LEU A 175 19.06 -3.77 6.23
CA LEU A 175 20.00 -2.73 5.85
C LEU A 175 20.75 -2.10 7.04
N VAL A 176 20.40 -2.44 8.28
CA VAL A 176 21.08 -1.92 9.48
C VAL A 176 22.57 -2.25 9.44
N GLY A 177 23.42 -1.23 9.60
CA GLY A 177 24.87 -1.36 9.55
C GLY A 177 25.46 -1.42 8.13
N THR A 178 24.63 -1.32 7.09
CA THR A 178 25.12 -1.20 5.71
C THR A 178 25.30 0.27 5.30
N ARG A 179 25.99 0.49 4.18
CA ARG A 179 26.09 1.83 3.58
C ARG A 179 24.86 2.21 2.73
N ALA A 180 23.93 1.27 2.55
CA ALA A 180 22.76 1.47 1.68
C ALA A 180 21.72 2.43 2.28
N ALA A 181 21.64 2.54 3.61
CA ALA A 181 20.73 3.45 4.28
C ALA A 181 21.23 3.88 5.65
N PRO A 182 21.12 5.16 6.03
CA PRO A 182 21.35 5.61 7.39
C PRO A 182 20.24 5.09 8.32
N LEU A 183 20.58 4.93 9.60
CA LEU A 183 19.68 4.34 10.60
C LEU A 183 18.32 5.07 10.69
N TRP A 184 18.32 6.41 10.62
CA TRP A 184 17.08 7.19 10.64
C TRP A 184 16.13 6.85 9.51
N ALA A 185 16.65 6.55 8.31
CA ALA A 185 15.84 6.18 7.15
C ALA A 185 15.18 4.80 7.35
N ILE A 186 15.93 3.86 7.90
CA ILE A 186 15.41 2.54 8.27
C ILE A 186 14.30 2.67 9.32
N ILE A 187 14.55 3.45 10.38
CA ILE A 187 13.56 3.74 11.43
C ILE A 187 12.30 4.37 10.81
N SER A 188 12.46 5.32 9.89
CA SER A 188 11.35 5.98 9.21
C SER A 188 10.46 4.99 8.46
N VAL A 189 11.05 4.05 7.69
CA VAL A 189 10.29 3.02 6.99
C VAL A 189 9.61 2.08 7.97
N VAL A 190 10.32 1.61 9.01
CA VAL A 190 9.75 0.70 10.01
C VAL A 190 8.59 1.34 10.76
N LEU A 191 8.73 2.60 11.19
CA LEU A 191 7.64 3.35 11.83
C LEU A 191 6.47 3.55 10.86
N GLY A 192 6.74 3.89 9.59
CA GLY A 192 5.70 4.03 8.57
C GLY A 192 4.90 2.74 8.38
N CYS A 193 5.59 1.60 8.24
CA CYS A 193 4.94 0.29 8.16
C CYS A 193 4.16 -0.05 9.44
N SER A 194 4.70 0.28 10.61
CA SER A 194 4.04 0.03 11.91
C SER A 194 2.76 0.83 12.06
N LEU A 195 2.77 2.12 11.71
CA LEU A 195 1.56 2.95 11.70
C LEU A 195 0.50 2.39 10.76
N PHE A 196 0.91 1.95 9.58
CA PHE A 196 0.02 1.31 8.62
C PHE A 196 -0.63 0.04 9.19
N LEU A 197 0.12 -0.78 9.91
CA LEU A 197 -0.37 -2.02 10.52
C LEU A 197 -1.26 -1.79 11.73
N MET A 198 -0.87 -0.87 12.61
CA MET A 198 -1.59 -0.58 13.86
C MET A 198 -2.91 0.15 13.62
N PHE A 199 -2.94 1.01 12.62
CA PHE A 199 -4.06 1.89 12.31
C PHE A 199 -4.67 1.58 10.94
N TRP A 200 -4.77 0.28 10.63
CA TRP A 200 -5.42 -0.19 9.41
C TRP A 200 -6.84 0.40 9.31
N ASP A 201 -7.21 0.89 8.12
CA ASP A 201 -8.47 1.61 7.84
C ASP A 201 -8.61 3.00 8.50
N LEU A 202 -7.53 3.58 9.02
CA LEU A 202 -7.49 4.94 9.51
C LEU A 202 -6.60 5.81 8.61
N ASP A 203 -7.22 6.49 7.65
CA ASP A 203 -6.54 7.17 6.54
C ASP A 203 -5.47 8.18 6.98
N ASN A 204 -5.71 8.92 8.07
CA ASN A 204 -4.74 9.89 8.62
C ASN A 204 -3.42 9.21 9.03
N TRP A 205 -3.51 8.10 9.78
CA TRP A 205 -2.35 7.37 10.24
C TRP A 205 -1.64 6.64 9.09
N MET A 206 -2.42 6.07 8.16
CA MET A 206 -1.88 5.42 6.98
C MET A 206 -1.19 6.42 6.04
N LEU A 207 -1.72 7.65 5.92
CA LEU A 207 -1.08 8.74 5.19
C LEU A 207 0.26 9.13 5.84
N ILE A 208 0.28 9.34 7.17
CA ILE A 208 1.54 9.65 7.90
C ILE A 208 2.53 8.50 7.72
N GLY A 209 2.09 7.26 7.88
CA GLY A 209 2.93 6.08 7.67
C GLY A 209 3.53 6.04 6.27
N THR A 210 2.75 6.37 5.26
CA THR A 210 3.19 6.41 3.87
C THR A 210 4.21 7.54 3.62
N LEU A 211 4.00 8.71 4.21
CA LEU A 211 4.96 9.82 4.14
C LEU A 211 6.30 9.47 4.81
N LEU A 212 6.26 8.80 5.96
CA LEU A 212 7.47 8.30 6.63
C LEU A 212 8.20 7.28 5.75
N MET A 213 7.49 6.37 5.10
CA MET A 213 8.10 5.43 4.13
C MET A 213 8.72 6.18 2.95
N ALA A 214 8.04 7.19 2.40
CA ALA A 214 8.57 8.00 1.30
C ALA A 214 9.91 8.65 1.67
N VAL A 215 9.96 9.29 2.84
CA VAL A 215 11.19 9.93 3.35
C VAL A 215 12.31 8.91 3.58
N GLY A 216 11.97 7.77 4.19
CA GLY A 216 12.94 6.70 4.46
C GLY A 216 13.50 6.04 3.20
N PHE A 217 12.72 5.95 2.13
CA PHE A 217 13.18 5.36 0.86
C PHE A 217 14.11 6.27 0.04
N LEU A 218 14.17 7.57 0.32
CA LEU A 218 15.04 8.49 -0.44
C LEU A 218 16.53 8.08 -0.41
N PRO A 219 17.18 7.83 0.75
CA PRO A 219 18.56 7.38 0.77
C PRO A 219 18.76 6.00 0.11
N MET A 220 17.81 5.07 0.31
CA MET A 220 17.85 3.73 -0.29
C MET A 220 17.81 3.80 -1.82
N ARG A 221 16.93 4.67 -2.36
CA ARG A 221 16.89 4.98 -3.78
C ARG A 221 18.23 5.51 -4.29
N LYS A 222 18.82 6.47 -3.56
CA LYS A 222 20.12 7.05 -3.94
C LYS A 222 21.22 5.97 -3.97
N ALA A 223 21.29 5.12 -2.96
CA ALA A 223 22.26 4.02 -2.91
C ALA A 223 22.12 3.08 -4.11
N LEU A 224 20.88 2.71 -4.47
CA LEU A 224 20.62 1.82 -5.61
C LEU A 224 21.06 2.44 -6.96
N LEU A 225 20.92 3.77 -7.11
CA LEU A 225 21.39 4.49 -8.30
C LEU A 225 22.90 4.61 -8.35
N GLN A 226 23.57 4.88 -7.22
CA GLN A 226 25.04 4.95 -7.15
C GLN A 226 25.69 3.61 -7.48
N GLU A 227 25.14 2.49 -7.01
CA GLU A 227 25.61 1.16 -7.40
C GLU A 227 25.40 0.89 -8.91
N ALA A 228 24.46 1.55 -9.55
CA ALA A 228 24.23 1.44 -10.99
C ALA A 228 25.29 2.19 -11.82
N GLU A 229 25.84 3.27 -11.29
CA GLU A 229 26.86 4.10 -11.95
C GLU A 229 28.27 3.52 -11.80
N SER A 230 28.50 2.63 -10.81
CA SER A 230 29.80 2.01 -10.52
C SER A 230 30.08 0.71 -11.28
N VAL A 231 29.14 0.23 -12.10
CA VAL A 231 29.22 -0.96 -12.93
C VAL A 231 29.35 -0.60 -14.41
#